data_d2e48eae16e7727500c4528ec527c463
#
_entry.id   d2e48eae16e7727500c4528ec527c463
#
_cell.length_a   1.000
_cell.length_b   1.000
_cell.length_c   1.000
_cell.angle_alpha   90.00
_cell.angle_beta   90.00
_cell.angle_gamma   90.00
#
_symmetry.space_group_name_H-M   'P 1'
#
loop_
_entity.id
_entity.type
_entity.pdbx_description
1 polymer ?
#
loop_
_entity_poly.entity_id
_entity_poly.type
_entity_poly.pdbx_seq_one_letter_code
_entity_poly.pdbx_strand_id
1 'polypeptide(L)'
;MYKRQTTTTTTQSKTTVRTTAAASGSSPAHHRAIKYGREIGLIVSKLHDGNITHGDLTTSNFLVHAKTDSVYIIDFGLSKTQIVGEEDVGVDLYVLERSLIAAHKSEGEKVWRECLKTWKETCRKSAEAFKRYEEVRARGRKRSMVG
;
A
#
# COMPACT_ATOMS: atom_id res chain seq x y z
N MET A 1 -70.99 -37.84 -17.34
CA MET A 1 -70.58 -36.46 -17.05
C MET A 1 -69.02 -36.42 -16.95
N TYR A 2 -68.34 -36.04 -18.02
CA TYR A 2 -66.91 -36.04 -18.08
C TYR A 2 -66.46 -34.60 -18.28
N LYS A 3 -65.77 -34.00 -17.28
CA LYS A 3 -65.18 -32.64 -17.36
C LYS A 3 -63.82 -32.71 -18.02
N ARG A 4 -63.64 -32.06 -19.15
CA ARG A 4 -62.39 -31.84 -19.83
C ARG A 4 -61.62 -30.75 -19.05
N GLN A 5 -60.37 -31.06 -18.66
CA GLN A 5 -59.41 -30.07 -18.19
C GLN A 5 -58.61 -29.54 -19.39
N THR A 6 -58.68 -28.26 -19.61
CA THR A 6 -57.84 -27.52 -20.59
C THR A 6 -56.51 -27.15 -19.95
N THR A 7 -55.43 -27.71 -20.45
CA THR A 7 -54.06 -27.37 -20.07
C THR A 7 -53.64 -26.11 -20.84
N THR A 8 -53.40 -25.02 -20.13
CA THR A 8 -52.84 -23.80 -20.69
C THR A 8 -51.31 -23.88 -20.60
N THR A 9 -50.63 -23.98 -21.76
CA THR A 9 -49.18 -23.95 -21.87
C THR A 9 -48.72 -22.50 -21.84
N THR A 10 -48.11 -22.08 -20.75
CA THR A 10 -47.47 -20.77 -20.65
C THR A 10 -46.04 -20.86 -21.18
N THR A 11 -45.82 -20.26 -22.34
CA THR A 11 -44.50 -20.09 -22.95
C THR A 11 -43.75 -19.00 -22.21
N GLN A 12 -42.74 -19.36 -21.41
CA GLN A 12 -41.82 -18.41 -20.81
C GLN A 12 -40.77 -18.03 -21.84
N SER A 13 -40.81 -16.79 -22.33
CA SER A 13 -39.75 -16.16 -23.11
C SER A 13 -38.53 -15.87 -22.19
N LYS A 14 -37.42 -16.55 -22.48
CA LYS A 14 -36.12 -16.27 -21.85
C LYS A 14 -35.59 -14.94 -22.37
N THR A 15 -35.76 -13.89 -21.59
CA THR A 15 -35.04 -12.63 -21.80
C THR A 15 -33.58 -12.82 -21.36
N THR A 16 -32.70 -12.97 -22.33
CA THR A 16 -31.24 -12.96 -22.11
C THR A 16 -30.83 -11.53 -21.80
N VAL A 17 -30.64 -11.23 -20.53
CA VAL A 17 -30.00 -9.97 -20.11
C VAL A 17 -28.53 -10.04 -20.51
N ARG A 18 -28.15 -9.35 -21.60
CA ARG A 18 -26.75 -9.10 -21.94
C ARG A 18 -26.22 -8.15 -20.88
N THR A 19 -25.47 -8.70 -19.95
CA THR A 19 -24.66 -7.89 -19.02
C THR A 19 -23.57 -7.19 -19.83
N THR A 20 -23.78 -5.91 -20.10
CA THR A 20 -22.76 -5.04 -20.68
C THR A 20 -21.59 -4.98 -19.71
N ALA A 21 -20.39 -5.22 -20.22
CA ALA A 21 -19.13 -5.22 -19.49
C ALA A 21 -19.01 -4.00 -18.59
N ALA A 22 -18.78 -4.27 -17.30
CA ALA A 22 -18.52 -3.26 -16.30
C ALA A 22 -17.30 -2.43 -16.71
N ALA A 23 -17.48 -1.12 -16.69
CA ALA A 23 -16.40 -0.17 -16.67
C ALA A 23 -15.40 -0.58 -15.58
N SER A 24 -14.10 -0.48 -15.85
CA SER A 24 -12.98 -0.77 -14.95
C SER A 24 -12.93 0.24 -13.80
N GLY A 25 -13.91 0.20 -12.92
CA GLY A 25 -13.92 0.91 -11.66
C GLY A 25 -13.00 0.19 -10.67
N SER A 26 -11.87 0.80 -10.32
CA SER A 26 -10.99 0.28 -9.28
C SER A 26 -11.77 0.11 -7.97
N SER A 27 -11.57 -1.03 -7.28
CA SER A 27 -12.31 -1.35 -6.05
C SER A 27 -12.07 -0.30 -4.95
N PRO A 28 -12.99 -0.12 -3.98
CA PRO A 28 -12.77 0.77 -2.83
C PRO A 28 -11.47 0.49 -2.07
N ALA A 29 -11.06 -0.78 -1.99
CA ALA A 29 -9.78 -1.18 -1.41
C ALA A 29 -8.58 -0.62 -2.21
N HIS A 30 -8.66 -0.66 -3.53
CA HIS A 30 -7.62 -0.09 -4.40
C HIS A 30 -7.45 1.42 -4.21
N HIS A 31 -8.55 2.17 -4.13
CA HIS A 31 -8.49 3.62 -3.86
C HIS A 31 -7.86 3.93 -2.50
N ARG A 32 -8.20 3.16 -1.46
CA ARG A 32 -7.57 3.32 -0.14
C ARG A 32 -6.09 3.00 -0.15
N ALA A 33 -5.67 1.95 -0.83
CA ALA A 33 -4.26 1.61 -0.96
C ALA A 33 -3.45 2.74 -1.61
N ILE A 34 -3.97 3.35 -2.68
CA ILE A 34 -3.34 4.51 -3.32
C ILE A 34 -3.28 5.70 -2.36
N LYS A 35 -4.39 6.03 -1.71
CA LYS A 35 -4.46 7.16 -0.77
C LYS A 35 -3.44 7.01 0.36
N TYR A 36 -3.46 5.87 1.06
CA TYR A 36 -2.55 5.64 2.18
C TYR A 36 -1.10 5.55 1.74
N GLY A 37 -0.82 4.95 0.60
CA GLY A 37 0.52 4.94 0.03
C GLY A 37 1.07 6.34 -0.19
N ARG A 38 0.28 7.24 -0.77
CA ARG A 38 0.66 8.64 -0.97
C ARG A 38 0.87 9.39 0.34
N GLU A 39 -0.04 9.25 1.30
CA GLU A 39 0.10 9.92 2.60
C GLU A 39 1.33 9.45 3.36
N ILE A 40 1.59 8.13 3.42
CA ILE A 40 2.80 7.56 4.01
C ILE A 40 4.04 8.09 3.29
N GLY A 41 4.07 8.09 1.97
CA GLY A 41 5.18 8.60 1.18
C GLY A 41 5.50 10.07 1.48
N LEU A 42 4.48 10.92 1.62
CA LEU A 42 4.63 12.33 1.99
C LEU A 42 5.17 12.51 3.42
N ILE A 43 4.67 11.72 4.38
CA ILE A 43 5.13 11.77 5.79
C ILE A 43 6.60 11.38 5.85
N VAL A 44 6.98 10.25 5.25
CA VAL A 44 8.34 9.74 5.26
C VAL A 44 9.30 10.66 4.51
N SER A 45 8.87 11.26 3.40
CA SER A 45 9.64 12.28 2.68
C SER A 45 9.98 13.49 3.57
N LYS A 46 8.99 14.00 4.30
CA LYS A 46 9.20 15.13 5.23
C LYS A 46 10.16 14.80 6.35
N LEU A 47 10.10 13.60 6.92
CA LEU A 47 11.06 13.14 7.94
C LEU A 47 12.46 13.11 7.38
N HIS A 48 12.68 12.44 6.26
CA HIS A 48 13.99 12.30 5.65
C HIS A 48 14.59 13.64 5.18
N ASP A 49 13.78 14.53 4.64
CA ASP A 49 14.19 15.90 4.28
C ASP A 49 14.53 16.75 5.51
N GLY A 50 13.92 16.48 6.65
CA GLY A 50 14.22 17.06 7.95
C GLY A 50 15.45 16.44 8.65
N ASN A 51 16.22 15.56 7.99
CA ASN A 51 17.30 14.76 8.60
C ASN A 51 16.82 13.91 9.78
N ILE A 52 15.65 13.31 9.67
CA ILE A 52 15.09 12.42 10.68
C ILE A 52 14.88 11.05 10.03
N THR A 53 15.44 9.99 10.63
CA THR A 53 15.02 8.61 10.36
C THR A 53 14.25 8.08 11.55
N HIS A 54 13.23 7.25 11.26
CA HIS A 54 12.36 6.72 12.29
C HIS A 54 13.03 5.63 13.13
N GLY A 55 13.82 4.78 12.47
CA GLY A 55 14.54 3.67 13.10
C GLY A 55 13.71 2.41 13.34
N ASP A 56 12.37 2.52 13.32
CA ASP A 56 11.42 1.39 13.37
C ASP A 56 10.20 1.71 12.50
N LEU A 57 10.42 1.88 11.20
CA LEU A 57 9.39 2.32 10.25
C LEU A 57 8.51 1.13 9.82
N THR A 58 7.81 0.53 10.78
CA THR A 58 6.88 -0.59 10.56
C THR A 58 5.44 -0.13 10.43
N THR A 59 4.56 -1.00 9.91
CA THR A 59 3.11 -0.71 9.80
C THR A 59 2.44 -0.48 11.15
N SER A 60 2.98 -1.03 12.24
CA SER A 60 2.46 -0.83 13.59
C SER A 60 2.58 0.61 14.07
N ASN A 61 3.51 1.38 13.49
CA ASN A 61 3.78 2.76 13.85
C ASN A 61 3.05 3.77 12.95
N PHE A 62 2.10 3.29 12.13
CA PHE A 62 1.16 4.14 11.40
C PHE A 62 -0.26 3.94 11.91
N LEU A 63 -0.94 5.04 12.18
CA LEU A 63 -2.34 5.09 12.60
C LEU A 63 -3.19 5.79 11.54
N VAL A 64 -4.40 5.27 11.33
CA VAL A 64 -5.39 5.94 10.49
C VAL A 64 -6.47 6.54 11.42
N HIS A 65 -6.66 7.84 11.34
CA HIS A 65 -7.67 8.52 12.15
C HIS A 65 -9.09 8.21 11.65
N ALA A 66 -9.93 7.67 12.53
CA ALA A 66 -11.23 7.09 12.15
C ALA A 66 -12.21 8.09 11.49
N LYS A 67 -12.16 9.39 11.87
CA LYS A 67 -13.08 10.41 11.34
C LYS A 67 -12.54 11.11 10.09
N THR A 68 -11.24 11.40 10.04
CA THR A 68 -10.63 12.17 8.93
C THR A 68 -10.01 11.28 7.88
N ASP A 69 -9.84 9.99 8.19
CA ASP A 69 -9.19 9.01 7.32
C ASP A 69 -7.77 9.45 6.90
N SER A 70 -7.07 10.18 7.78
CA SER A 70 -5.71 10.66 7.61
C SER A 70 -4.72 9.75 8.31
N VAL A 71 -3.52 9.61 7.74
CA VAL A 71 -2.43 8.78 8.29
C VAL A 71 -1.57 9.61 9.23
N TYR A 72 -1.21 9.01 10.35
CA TYR A 72 -0.27 9.56 11.34
C TYR A 72 0.84 8.56 11.59
N ILE A 73 2.03 9.05 11.90
CA ILE A 73 3.17 8.25 12.35
C ILE A 73 3.41 8.49 13.83
N ILE A 74 3.74 7.44 14.56
CA ILE A 74 3.95 7.45 16.03
C ILE A 74 5.23 6.71 16.39
N ASP A 75 5.65 6.83 17.64
CA ASP A 75 6.77 6.09 18.28
C ASP A 75 8.14 6.39 17.66
N PHE A 76 8.66 7.56 17.98
CA PHE A 76 9.97 8.01 17.58
C PHE A 76 11.11 7.58 18.55
N GLY A 77 10.88 6.54 19.37
CA GLY A 77 11.83 6.09 20.39
C GLY A 77 13.19 5.63 19.86
N LEU A 78 13.25 5.18 18.61
CA LEU A 78 14.48 4.75 17.93
C LEU A 78 14.95 5.73 16.85
N SER A 79 14.36 6.91 16.77
CA SER A 79 14.66 7.89 15.74
C SER A 79 16.06 8.50 15.88
N LYS A 80 16.66 8.84 14.73
CA LYS A 80 17.92 9.59 14.66
C LYS A 80 17.65 10.96 14.06
N THR A 81 18.26 12.01 14.62
CA THR A 81 18.03 13.41 14.22
C THR A 81 19.29 14.22 13.93
N GLN A 82 20.48 13.73 14.25
CA GLN A 82 21.72 14.52 14.11
C GLN A 82 22.53 14.15 12.87
N ILE A 83 23.04 12.94 12.80
CA ILE A 83 23.85 12.48 11.67
C ILE A 83 23.07 11.37 10.97
N VAL A 84 22.22 11.76 10.02
CA VAL A 84 21.43 10.85 9.21
C VAL A 84 22.07 10.68 7.84
N GLY A 85 22.63 9.50 7.59
CA GLY A 85 23.18 9.12 6.28
C GLY A 85 22.13 8.53 5.35
N GLU A 86 22.47 8.45 4.07
CA GLU A 86 21.62 7.80 3.05
C GLU A 86 21.39 6.32 3.36
N GLU A 87 22.32 5.66 4.06
CA GLU A 87 22.16 4.27 4.53
C GLU A 87 21.02 4.15 5.55
N ASP A 88 20.94 5.08 6.52
CA ASP A 88 19.86 5.08 7.53
C ASP A 88 18.49 5.27 6.86
N VAL A 89 18.41 6.19 5.88
CA VAL A 89 17.21 6.40 5.06
C VAL A 89 16.86 5.14 4.25
N GLY A 90 17.87 4.50 3.67
CA GLY A 90 17.69 3.24 2.94
C GLY A 90 17.16 2.10 3.81
N VAL A 91 17.61 2.02 5.06
CA VAL A 91 17.13 1.05 6.06
C VAL A 91 15.68 1.33 6.42
N ASP A 92 15.29 2.58 6.71
CA ASP A 92 13.91 2.97 7.00
C ASP A 92 12.97 2.52 5.87
N LEU A 93 13.32 2.82 4.62
CA LEU A 93 12.52 2.42 3.45
C LEU A 93 12.42 0.89 3.32
N TYR A 94 13.50 0.17 3.58
CA TYR A 94 13.50 -1.30 3.50
C TYR A 94 12.62 -1.93 4.58
N VAL A 95 12.68 -1.43 5.82
CA VAL A 95 11.83 -1.88 6.92
C VAL A 95 10.36 -1.64 6.60
N LEU A 96 10.02 -0.46 6.06
CA LEU A 96 8.65 -0.14 5.65
C LEU A 96 8.14 -1.06 4.53
N GLU A 97 8.94 -1.29 3.47
CA GLU A 97 8.60 -2.25 2.41
C GLU A 97 8.26 -3.61 2.98
N ARG A 98 9.17 -4.15 3.80
CA ARG A 98 9.02 -5.49 4.38
C ARG A 98 7.80 -5.59 5.28
N SER A 99 7.57 -4.59 6.10
CA SER A 99 6.43 -4.54 7.01
C SER A 99 5.09 -4.46 6.27
N LEU A 100 4.98 -3.60 5.25
CA LEU A 100 3.77 -3.48 4.43
C LEU A 100 3.43 -4.79 3.72
N ILE A 101 4.41 -5.41 3.05
CA ILE A 101 4.20 -6.64 2.29
C ILE A 101 3.87 -7.81 3.23
N ALA A 102 4.54 -7.91 4.38
CA ALA A 102 4.30 -8.99 5.34
C ALA A 102 2.91 -8.90 5.99
N ALA A 103 2.49 -7.68 6.37
CA ALA A 103 1.21 -7.47 7.07
C ALA A 103 -0.02 -7.51 6.13
N HIS A 104 0.11 -7.05 4.89
CA HIS A 104 -1.03 -6.78 4.00
C HIS A 104 -0.97 -7.49 2.65
N LYS A 105 -0.02 -8.38 2.41
CA LYS A 105 0.15 -9.16 1.16
C LYS A 105 0.01 -8.29 -0.10
N SER A 106 -0.92 -8.62 -1.01
CA SER A 106 -1.11 -7.91 -2.28
C SER A 106 -1.50 -6.44 -2.13
N GLU A 107 -2.24 -6.09 -1.10
CA GLU A 107 -2.59 -4.67 -0.82
C GLU A 107 -1.35 -3.93 -0.31
N GLY A 108 -0.50 -4.57 0.50
CA GLY A 108 0.76 -4.00 0.97
C GLY A 108 1.72 -3.64 -0.17
N GLU A 109 1.79 -4.46 -1.21
CA GLU A 109 2.57 -4.14 -2.40
C GLU A 109 2.06 -2.90 -3.14
N LYS A 110 0.74 -2.71 -3.21
CA LYS A 110 0.13 -1.54 -3.83
C LYS A 110 0.41 -0.27 -3.02
N VAL A 111 0.20 -0.34 -1.70
CA VAL A 111 0.52 0.76 -0.76
C VAL A 111 1.99 1.13 -0.86
N TRP A 112 2.89 0.13 -0.84
CA TRP A 112 4.32 0.35 -0.97
C TRP A 112 4.69 1.03 -2.29
N ARG A 113 4.16 0.59 -3.42
CA ARG A 113 4.42 1.16 -4.74
C ARG A 113 4.07 2.65 -4.79
N GLU A 114 2.89 3.02 -4.30
CA GLU A 114 2.45 4.43 -4.26
C GLU A 114 3.26 5.25 -3.25
N CYS A 115 3.60 4.65 -2.10
CA CYS A 115 4.46 5.25 -1.09
C CYS A 115 5.84 5.60 -1.67
N LEU A 116 6.51 4.61 -2.26
CA LEU A 116 7.84 4.78 -2.83
C LEU A 116 7.84 5.79 -3.99
N LYS A 117 6.81 5.75 -4.84
CA LYS A 117 6.62 6.72 -5.92
C LYS A 117 6.54 8.14 -5.36
N THR A 118 5.63 8.38 -4.42
CA THR A 118 5.42 9.69 -3.82
C THR A 118 6.67 10.17 -3.07
N TRP A 119 7.32 9.29 -2.32
CA TRP A 119 8.57 9.60 -1.63
C TRP A 119 9.66 10.03 -2.62
N LYS A 120 9.85 9.32 -3.75
CA LYS A 120 10.82 9.68 -4.79
C LYS A 120 10.54 11.02 -5.44
N GLU A 121 9.26 11.35 -5.64
CA GLU A 121 8.83 12.61 -6.25
C GLU A 121 8.96 13.81 -5.30
N THR A 122 8.91 13.60 -3.99
CA THR A 122 8.81 14.68 -3.01
C THR A 122 10.05 14.83 -2.11
N CYS A 123 10.84 13.78 -1.91
CA CYS A 123 12.06 13.83 -1.11
C CYS A 123 13.24 14.39 -1.90
N ARG A 124 13.86 15.46 -1.42
CA ARG A 124 14.99 16.13 -2.07
C ARG A 124 16.25 15.26 -2.17
N LYS A 125 16.42 14.33 -1.24
CA LYS A 125 17.55 13.39 -1.17
C LYS A 125 17.27 12.04 -1.80
N SER A 126 16.20 11.92 -2.59
CA SER A 126 15.69 10.62 -3.03
C SER A 126 16.66 9.84 -3.91
N ALA A 127 17.49 10.48 -4.72
CA ALA A 127 18.34 9.78 -5.69
C ALA A 127 19.41 8.91 -4.99
N GLU A 128 20.20 9.48 -4.10
CA GLU A 128 21.28 8.79 -3.35
C GLU A 128 20.68 7.80 -2.34
N ALA A 129 19.68 8.23 -1.59
CA ALA A 129 19.02 7.38 -0.60
C ALA A 129 18.31 6.19 -1.24
N PHE A 130 17.71 6.35 -2.44
CA PHE A 130 17.12 5.24 -3.17
C PHE A 130 18.16 4.19 -3.60
N LYS A 131 19.33 4.63 -4.04
CA LYS A 131 20.43 3.71 -4.35
C LYS A 131 20.83 2.89 -3.11
N ARG A 132 20.94 3.53 -1.95
CA ARG A 132 21.22 2.82 -0.68
C ARG A 132 20.09 1.85 -0.29
N TYR A 133 18.84 2.26 -0.46
CA TYR A 133 17.70 1.36 -0.26
C TYR A 133 17.81 0.09 -1.13
N GLU A 134 18.15 0.20 -2.41
CA GLU A 134 18.32 -0.96 -3.29
C GLU A 134 19.47 -1.88 -2.83
N GLU A 135 20.58 -1.32 -2.35
CA GLU A 135 21.70 -2.07 -1.78
C GLU A 135 21.28 -2.82 -0.50
N VAL A 136 20.59 -2.14 0.43
CA VAL A 136 20.03 -2.74 1.66
C VAL A 136 19.07 -3.88 1.31
N ARG A 137 18.17 -3.65 0.38
CA ARG A 137 17.19 -4.63 -0.11
C ARG A 137 17.87 -5.87 -0.72
N ALA A 138 18.92 -5.68 -1.50
CA ALA A 138 19.70 -6.78 -2.08
C ALA A 138 20.38 -7.63 -0.99
N ARG A 139 20.96 -7.00 0.05
CA ARG A 139 21.56 -7.71 1.21
C ARG A 139 20.51 -8.48 2.00
N GLY A 140 19.34 -7.91 2.22
CA GLY A 140 18.24 -8.56 2.93
C GLY A 140 17.72 -9.81 2.22
N ARG A 141 17.62 -9.79 0.89
CA ARG A 141 17.23 -10.97 0.09
C ARG A 141 18.22 -12.11 0.19
N LYS A 142 19.53 -11.82 0.16
CA LYS A 142 20.56 -12.86 0.28
C LYS A 142 20.48 -13.61 1.62
N ARG A 143 20.19 -12.89 2.72
CA ARG A 143 20.03 -13.51 4.05
C ARG A 143 18.82 -14.45 4.14
N SER A 144 17.71 -14.10 3.48
CA SER A 144 16.49 -14.93 3.49
C SER A 144 16.58 -16.16 2.58
N MET A 145 17.61 -16.28 1.72
CA MET A 145 17.82 -17.44 0.85
C MET A 145 18.79 -18.47 1.43
N VAL A 146 19.47 -18.18 2.54
CA VAL A 146 20.50 -19.02 3.19
C VAL A 146 19.98 -19.65 4.49
N GLY A 147 18.72 -19.38 4.87
CA GLY A 147 18.05 -19.91 6.06
C GLY A 147 17.15 -21.10 5.76
#